data_fe7dab25b302e9cb4f8cefd3840ff9b7
#
_entry.id   fe7dab25b302e9cb4f8cefd3840ff9b7
#
_cell.length_a   1.000
_cell.length_b   1.000
_cell.length_c   1.000
_cell.angle_alpha   90.00
_cell.angle_beta   90.00
_cell.angle_gamma   90.00
#
_symmetry.space_group_name_H-M   'P 1'
#
loop_
_entity.id
_entity.type
_entity.pdbx_description
1 polymer ?
#
loop_
_entity_poly.entity_id
_entity_poly.type
_entity_poly.pdbx_seq_one_letter_code
_entity_poly.pdbx_strand_id
1 'polypeptide(L)'
;KHYLERQTAMMIRKTQDERVLFAIPWHDKLLLGTTDTPVETVSSNPKPLQEEIDYIIRHFNRYTTATIGYKDIKSMFAGLRPLAFTGKGNNTSELPRDCVIKVMPSGLVHVTGGKWTTYRNMAEKTINLALQSAGITYTPSTTATLKIHGWSTEATGSHLDIYGSDAVFIREIMDRDSSLAGRIHSHYPYTRAEVK
;
A
#
# COMPACT_ATOMS: atom_id res chain seq x y z
N LYS A 1 5.78 21.12 12.28
CA LYS A 1 6.16 21.86 11.07
C LYS A 1 5.30 21.33 9.93
N HIS A 2 4.42 22.18 9.39
CA HIS A 2 3.57 21.79 8.28
C HIS A 2 4.39 21.91 6.99
N TYR A 3 4.64 20.78 6.34
CA TYR A 3 5.38 20.70 5.08
C TYR A 3 4.49 20.87 3.85
N LEU A 4 3.18 20.63 4.00
CA LEU A 4 2.16 20.92 3.01
C LEU A 4 1.11 21.82 3.65
N GLU A 5 0.65 22.83 2.93
CA GLU A 5 -0.34 23.81 3.43
C GLU A 5 -1.73 23.21 3.64
N ARG A 6 -2.01 22.07 2.98
CA ARG A 6 -3.29 21.37 3.04
C ARG A 6 -3.09 19.90 3.38
N GLN A 7 -4.09 19.27 3.97
CA GLN A 7 -4.18 17.83 4.21
C GLN A 7 -4.40 17.06 2.88
N THR A 8 -3.73 17.47 1.81
CA THR A 8 -3.88 16.91 0.48
C THR A 8 -2.56 16.30 0.04
N ALA A 9 -2.61 15.08 -0.48
CA ALA A 9 -1.44 14.43 -1.05
C ALA A 9 -0.95 15.17 -2.30
N MET A 10 0.36 15.26 -2.44
CA MET A 10 1.02 15.83 -3.62
C MET A 10 1.65 14.71 -4.44
N MET A 11 1.45 14.75 -5.76
CA MET A 11 2.10 13.86 -6.70
C MET A 11 3.04 14.66 -7.60
N ILE A 12 4.32 14.35 -7.55
CA ILE A 12 5.36 14.90 -8.42
C ILE A 12 5.49 13.96 -9.63
N ARG A 13 4.98 14.38 -10.79
CA ARG A 13 4.86 13.54 -11.98
C ARG A 13 6.15 13.39 -12.79
N LYS A 14 7.01 14.39 -12.77
CA LYS A 14 8.25 14.41 -13.59
C LYS A 14 9.44 14.65 -12.69
N THR A 15 10.01 13.57 -12.22
CA THR A 15 11.38 13.56 -11.75
C THR A 15 12.33 13.49 -12.98
N GLN A 16 13.63 13.72 -12.78
CA GLN A 16 14.60 13.68 -13.87
C GLN A 16 14.68 12.33 -14.59
N ASP A 17 14.25 11.27 -13.94
CA ASP A 17 14.26 9.88 -14.41
C ASP A 17 12.85 9.31 -14.64
N GLU A 18 11.87 10.18 -14.86
CA GLU A 18 10.46 9.85 -15.13
C GLU A 18 9.72 9.10 -14.03
N ARG A 19 10.32 8.94 -12.85
CA ARG A 19 9.64 8.35 -11.69
C ARG A 19 8.58 9.29 -11.13
N VAL A 20 7.60 8.70 -10.48
CA VAL A 20 6.56 9.44 -9.74
C VAL A 20 6.90 9.41 -8.27
N LEU A 21 6.97 10.58 -7.64
CA LEU A 21 7.13 10.70 -6.21
C LEU A 21 5.83 11.21 -5.58
N PHE A 22 5.44 10.62 -4.47
CA PHE A 22 4.29 11.02 -3.68
C PHE A 22 4.74 11.63 -2.36
N ALA A 23 4.01 12.66 -1.92
CA ALA A 23 4.08 13.22 -0.58
C ALA A 23 2.67 13.16 0.01
N ILE A 24 2.48 12.29 1.00
CA ILE A 24 1.16 11.95 1.54
C ILE A 24 1.12 12.32 3.02
N PRO A 25 0.22 13.23 3.45
CA PRO A 25 -0.02 13.47 4.87
C PRO A 25 -0.45 12.17 5.57
N TRP A 26 0.21 11.84 6.68
CA TRP A 26 -0.03 10.62 7.44
C TRP A 26 0.25 10.83 8.93
N HIS A 27 -0.79 10.78 9.76
CA HIS A 27 -0.67 10.95 11.23
C HIS A 27 0.26 12.09 11.67
N ASP A 28 -0.02 13.32 11.20
CA ASP A 28 0.80 14.53 11.46
C ASP A 28 2.24 14.44 10.97
N LYS A 29 2.54 13.49 10.13
CA LYS A 29 3.80 13.31 9.43
C LYS A 29 3.58 13.38 7.92
N LEU A 30 4.66 13.27 7.18
CA LEU A 30 4.62 13.19 5.74
C LEU A 30 5.29 11.89 5.29
N LEU A 31 4.53 11.05 4.59
CA LEU A 31 5.06 9.86 3.94
C LEU A 31 5.55 10.25 2.55
N LEU A 32 6.85 10.06 2.30
CA LEU A 32 7.50 10.35 1.03
C LEU A 32 7.96 9.07 0.35
N GLY A 33 7.67 8.93 -0.93
CA GLY A 33 8.07 7.78 -1.75
C GLY A 33 7.37 7.79 -3.11
N THR A 34 7.73 6.90 -4.02
CA THR A 34 8.61 5.76 -3.84
C THR A 34 9.84 5.88 -4.72
N THR A 35 10.86 5.10 -4.39
CA THR A 35 11.94 4.73 -5.29
C THR A 35 11.68 3.34 -5.86
N ASP A 36 12.43 2.97 -6.87
CA ASP A 36 12.36 1.65 -7.51
C ASP A 36 13.75 1.32 -8.05
N THR A 37 14.48 0.51 -7.31
CA THR A 37 15.88 0.17 -7.61
C THR A 37 16.00 -1.34 -7.80
N PRO A 38 16.52 -1.82 -8.94
CA PRO A 38 16.78 -3.24 -9.14
C PRO A 38 17.74 -3.78 -8.08
N VAL A 39 17.47 -4.99 -7.58
CA VAL A 39 18.34 -5.69 -6.63
C VAL A 39 18.76 -7.04 -7.21
N GLU A 40 20.03 -7.38 -7.07
CA GLU A 40 20.55 -8.68 -7.50
C GLU A 40 20.28 -9.76 -6.46
N THR A 41 20.30 -9.38 -5.18
CA THR A 41 20.11 -10.32 -4.07
C THR A 41 18.84 -9.99 -3.31
N VAL A 42 17.95 -10.97 -3.21
CA VAL A 42 16.70 -10.86 -2.45
C VAL A 42 16.97 -11.02 -0.97
N SER A 43 16.57 -10.02 -0.18
CA SER A 43 16.64 -10.05 1.28
C SER A 43 15.25 -10.14 1.89
N SER A 44 15.09 -10.90 2.97
CA SER A 44 13.86 -10.92 3.78
C SER A 44 13.65 -9.63 4.58
N ASN A 45 14.70 -8.81 4.71
CA ASN A 45 14.65 -7.52 5.42
C ASN A 45 15.38 -6.45 4.59
N PRO A 46 14.81 -6.02 3.44
CA PRO A 46 15.42 -5.01 2.59
C PRO A 46 15.53 -3.69 3.33
N LYS A 47 16.60 -2.95 3.07
CA LYS A 47 16.83 -1.63 3.64
C LYS A 47 16.84 -0.59 2.51
N PRO A 48 16.34 0.63 2.77
CA PRO A 48 16.51 1.73 1.82
C PRO A 48 17.99 2.02 1.59
N LEU A 49 18.35 2.26 0.34
CA LEU A 49 19.70 2.70 -0.03
C LEU A 49 19.87 4.19 0.28
N GLN A 50 21.09 4.59 0.59
CA GLN A 50 21.42 5.99 0.86
C GLN A 50 21.03 6.91 -0.32
N GLU A 51 21.31 6.44 -1.53
CA GLU A 51 21.00 7.16 -2.78
C GLU A 51 19.50 7.37 -2.98
N GLU A 52 18.66 6.43 -2.53
CA GLU A 52 17.21 6.53 -2.58
C GLU A 52 16.69 7.60 -1.61
N ILE A 53 17.28 7.66 -0.43
CA ILE A 53 16.94 8.68 0.58
C ILE A 53 17.30 10.07 0.05
N ASP A 54 18.52 10.22 -0.49
CA ASP A 54 19.01 11.47 -1.09
C ASP A 54 18.12 11.90 -2.26
N TYR A 55 17.71 10.95 -3.08
CA TYR A 55 16.81 11.18 -4.20
C TYR A 55 15.48 11.76 -3.73
N ILE A 56 14.84 11.14 -2.74
CA ILE A 56 13.54 11.58 -2.20
C ILE A 56 13.66 12.99 -1.60
N ILE A 57 14.66 13.24 -0.76
CA ILE A 57 14.89 14.54 -0.11
C ILE A 57 15.10 15.63 -1.17
N ARG A 58 15.99 15.38 -2.12
CA ARG A 58 16.33 16.35 -3.19
C ARG A 58 15.10 16.70 -4.04
N HIS A 59 14.32 15.70 -4.45
CA HIS A 59 13.15 15.95 -5.28
C HIS A 59 12.02 16.63 -4.50
N PHE A 60 11.76 16.23 -3.25
CA PHE A 60 10.77 16.91 -2.44
C PHE A 60 11.11 18.39 -2.23
N ASN A 61 12.35 18.70 -1.88
CA ASN A 61 12.82 20.07 -1.64
C ASN A 61 12.77 20.95 -2.91
N ARG A 62 12.81 20.36 -4.10
CA ARG A 62 12.68 21.11 -5.36
C ARG A 62 11.26 21.62 -5.61
N TYR A 63 10.24 20.92 -5.09
CA TYR A 63 8.83 21.21 -5.35
C TYR A 63 8.10 21.84 -4.16
N THR A 64 8.80 22.08 -3.07
CA THR A 64 8.22 22.68 -1.87
C THR A 64 9.08 23.86 -1.38
N THR A 65 8.45 24.80 -0.73
CA THR A 65 9.14 25.90 -0.04
C THR A 65 9.78 25.46 1.29
N ALA A 66 9.22 24.38 1.87
CA ALA A 66 9.78 23.80 3.09
C ALA A 66 10.91 22.83 2.75
N THR A 67 12.08 23.06 3.34
CA THR A 67 13.25 22.18 3.15
C THR A 67 13.29 21.12 4.25
N ILE A 68 13.46 19.88 3.84
CA ILE A 68 13.69 18.71 4.72
C ILE A 68 15.13 18.21 4.57
N GLY A 69 15.62 17.52 5.61
CA GLY A 69 16.91 16.85 5.60
C GLY A 69 16.87 15.59 6.46
N TYR A 70 18.00 14.92 6.62
CA TYR A 70 18.11 13.67 7.38
C TYR A 70 17.55 13.75 8.81
N LYS A 71 17.74 14.88 9.48
CA LYS A 71 17.23 15.13 10.84
C LYS A 71 15.71 15.11 10.94
N ASP A 72 15.02 15.32 9.84
CA ASP A 72 13.55 15.34 9.78
C ASP A 72 12.97 13.95 9.58
N ILE A 73 13.80 12.97 9.18
CA ILE A 73 13.38 11.58 8.99
C ILE A 73 13.03 10.94 10.33
N LYS A 74 11.85 10.38 10.44
CA LYS A 74 11.37 9.68 11.64
C LYS A 74 11.42 8.17 11.50
N SER A 75 11.20 7.67 10.28
CA SER A 75 11.25 6.24 9.96
C SER A 75 11.55 6.05 8.48
N MET A 76 12.12 4.92 8.15
CA MET A 76 12.41 4.49 6.79
C MET A 76 12.07 3.01 6.65
N PHE A 77 11.54 2.61 5.49
CA PHE A 77 11.30 1.22 5.18
C PHE A 77 11.44 0.98 3.67
N ALA A 78 11.74 -0.25 3.32
CA ALA A 78 11.78 -0.73 1.95
C ALA A 78 11.03 -2.05 1.85
N GLY A 79 10.57 -2.37 0.65
CA GLY A 79 9.93 -3.64 0.33
C GLY A 79 10.39 -4.11 -1.04
N LEU A 80 10.28 -5.40 -1.29
CA LEU A 80 10.56 -5.98 -2.59
C LEU A 80 9.29 -6.00 -3.43
N ARG A 81 9.41 -5.59 -4.69
CA ARG A 81 8.32 -5.67 -5.65
C ARG A 81 8.50 -6.90 -6.53
N PRO A 82 7.62 -7.90 -6.47
CA PRO A 82 7.69 -9.08 -7.32
C PRO A 82 7.18 -8.73 -8.71
N LEU A 83 8.06 -8.29 -9.61
CA LEU A 83 7.71 -8.00 -10.99
C LEU A 83 7.68 -9.29 -11.81
N ALA A 84 6.69 -9.43 -12.70
CA ALA A 84 6.61 -10.55 -13.61
C ALA A 84 7.61 -10.37 -14.75
N PHE A 85 8.60 -11.27 -14.86
CA PHE A 85 9.50 -11.29 -16.00
C PHE A 85 8.77 -11.89 -17.21
N THR A 86 8.62 -11.12 -18.27
CA THR A 86 7.93 -11.54 -19.51
C THR A 86 8.89 -11.86 -20.65
N GLY A 87 10.19 -11.89 -20.39
CA GLY A 87 11.23 -12.16 -21.39
C GLY A 87 11.57 -10.95 -22.28
N LYS A 88 10.99 -9.78 -22.03
CA LYS A 88 11.25 -8.55 -22.76
C LYS A 88 11.57 -7.42 -21.78
N GLY A 89 12.62 -6.67 -22.06
CA GLY A 89 13.04 -5.48 -21.30
C GLY A 89 14.03 -5.78 -20.17
N ASN A 90 15.10 -5.00 -20.08
CA ASN A 90 16.12 -5.05 -19.03
C ASN A 90 15.84 -4.05 -17.90
N ASN A 91 14.86 -3.15 -18.09
CA ASN A 91 14.51 -2.13 -17.10
C ASN A 91 13.25 -2.51 -16.32
N THR A 92 13.28 -2.35 -15.02
CA THR A 92 12.13 -2.59 -14.13
C THR A 92 10.93 -1.70 -14.46
N SER A 93 11.15 -0.52 -15.06
CA SER A 93 10.12 0.41 -15.53
C SER A 93 9.31 -0.13 -16.71
N GLU A 94 9.89 -1.02 -17.51
CA GLU A 94 9.26 -1.60 -18.71
C GLU A 94 8.51 -2.92 -18.39
N LEU A 95 8.76 -3.50 -17.22
CA LEU A 95 8.09 -4.74 -16.83
C LEU A 95 6.61 -4.49 -16.52
N PRO A 96 5.71 -5.39 -16.99
CA PRO A 96 4.29 -5.26 -16.75
C PRO A 96 4.01 -5.17 -15.24
N ARG A 97 3.28 -4.14 -14.83
CA ARG A 97 2.76 -4.00 -13.46
C ARG A 97 1.42 -4.70 -13.29
N ASP A 98 0.91 -5.33 -14.35
CA ASP A 98 -0.28 -6.16 -14.32
C ASP A 98 0.07 -7.58 -13.90
N CYS A 99 -0.92 -8.31 -13.39
CA CYS A 99 -0.72 -9.72 -13.07
C CYS A 99 -0.63 -10.55 -14.36
N VAL A 100 0.28 -11.51 -14.34
CA VAL A 100 0.41 -12.55 -15.35
C VAL A 100 -0.18 -13.83 -14.79
N ILE A 101 -1.19 -14.37 -15.48
CA ILE A 101 -1.86 -15.62 -15.09
C ILE A 101 -1.61 -16.63 -16.21
N LYS A 102 -1.10 -17.80 -15.87
CA LYS A 102 -0.78 -18.88 -16.82
C LYS A 102 -1.23 -20.21 -16.29
N VAL A 103 -1.76 -21.06 -17.18
CA VAL A 103 -1.95 -22.49 -16.91
C VAL A 103 -0.70 -23.21 -17.37
N MET A 104 -0.06 -23.92 -16.47
CA MET A 104 1.14 -24.72 -16.75
C MET A 104 0.74 -26.06 -17.39
N PRO A 105 1.66 -26.75 -18.08
CA PRO A 105 1.39 -28.09 -18.65
C PRO A 105 0.91 -29.11 -17.62
N SER A 106 1.27 -28.92 -16.34
CA SER A 106 0.81 -29.75 -15.23
C SER A 106 -0.65 -29.49 -14.79
N GLY A 107 -1.31 -28.48 -15.37
CA GLY A 107 -2.62 -28.00 -14.91
C GLY A 107 -2.55 -26.97 -13.78
N LEU A 108 -1.37 -26.68 -13.23
CA LEU A 108 -1.19 -25.65 -12.20
C LEU A 108 -1.48 -24.26 -12.77
N VAL A 109 -2.34 -23.50 -12.11
CA VAL A 109 -2.57 -22.09 -12.43
C VAL A 109 -1.57 -21.23 -11.67
N HIS A 110 -0.68 -20.57 -12.39
CA HIS A 110 0.37 -19.73 -11.85
C HIS A 110 0.02 -18.26 -11.99
N VAL A 111 0.11 -17.50 -10.89
CA VAL A 111 -0.16 -16.05 -10.83
C VAL A 111 1.08 -15.34 -10.34
N THR A 112 1.51 -14.30 -11.05
CA THR A 112 2.66 -13.49 -10.61
C THR A 112 2.47 -12.02 -10.98
N GLY A 113 3.12 -11.12 -10.26
CA GLY A 113 2.98 -9.68 -10.42
C GLY A 113 1.68 -9.14 -9.86
N GLY A 114 1.23 -8.01 -10.42
CA GLY A 114 0.00 -7.32 -10.01
C GLY A 114 0.22 -6.29 -8.89
N LYS A 115 -0.87 -5.79 -8.35
CA LYS A 115 -0.89 -4.77 -7.30
C LYS A 115 -1.89 -5.14 -6.21
N TRP A 116 -1.60 -4.75 -4.98
CA TRP A 116 -2.54 -4.93 -3.87
C TRP A 116 -3.93 -4.34 -4.18
N THR A 117 -3.98 -3.18 -4.81
CA THR A 117 -5.23 -2.50 -5.15
C THR A 117 -6.07 -3.21 -6.21
N THR A 118 -5.52 -4.19 -6.93
CA THR A 118 -6.21 -4.96 -7.97
C THR A 118 -6.46 -6.41 -7.59
N TYR A 119 -6.23 -6.79 -6.33
CA TYR A 119 -6.28 -8.17 -5.85
C TYR A 119 -7.60 -8.89 -6.18
N ARG A 120 -8.74 -8.21 -6.03
CA ARG A 120 -10.06 -8.77 -6.33
C ARG A 120 -10.17 -9.17 -7.81
N ASN A 121 -9.79 -8.25 -8.71
CA ASN A 121 -9.83 -8.50 -10.16
C ASN A 121 -8.83 -9.60 -10.56
N MET A 122 -7.66 -9.63 -9.93
CA MET A 122 -6.67 -10.70 -10.12
C MET A 122 -7.26 -12.05 -9.71
N ALA A 123 -7.89 -12.13 -8.54
CA ALA A 123 -8.53 -13.34 -8.05
C ALA A 123 -9.63 -13.82 -9.00
N GLU A 124 -10.53 -12.93 -9.44
CA GLU A 124 -11.59 -13.24 -10.38
C GLU A 124 -11.05 -13.82 -11.69
N LYS A 125 -10.05 -13.16 -12.30
CA LYS A 125 -9.42 -13.64 -13.54
C LYS A 125 -8.75 -15.00 -13.34
N THR A 126 -8.09 -15.21 -12.19
CA THR A 126 -7.40 -16.46 -11.87
C THR A 126 -8.38 -17.61 -11.73
N ILE A 127 -9.45 -17.42 -10.97
CA ILE A 127 -10.48 -18.43 -10.76
C ILE A 127 -11.20 -18.75 -12.08
N ASN A 128 -11.57 -17.74 -12.86
CA ASN A 128 -12.22 -17.95 -14.16
C ASN A 128 -11.33 -18.79 -15.09
N LEU A 129 -10.03 -18.49 -15.16
CA LEU A 129 -9.09 -19.27 -15.97
C LEU A 129 -8.92 -20.70 -15.44
N ALA A 130 -8.87 -20.88 -14.13
CA ALA A 130 -8.77 -22.19 -13.50
C ALA A 130 -9.99 -23.07 -13.82
N LEU A 131 -11.20 -22.53 -13.65
CA LEU A 131 -12.45 -23.21 -13.96
C LEU A 131 -12.54 -23.56 -15.44
N GLN A 132 -12.21 -22.62 -16.32
CA GLN A 132 -12.17 -22.84 -17.76
C GLN A 132 -11.20 -23.98 -18.14
N SER A 133 -9.99 -23.97 -17.56
CA SER A 133 -8.99 -25.01 -17.87
C SER A 133 -9.37 -26.39 -17.33
N ALA A 134 -10.17 -26.44 -16.27
CA ALA A 134 -10.73 -27.67 -15.71
C ALA A 134 -12.03 -28.13 -16.38
N GLY A 135 -12.56 -27.39 -17.37
CA GLY A 135 -13.84 -27.73 -18.02
C GLY A 135 -15.06 -27.54 -17.09
N ILE A 136 -14.91 -26.76 -16.02
CA ILE A 136 -16.00 -26.52 -15.04
C ILE A 136 -16.81 -25.31 -15.47
N THR A 137 -18.13 -25.48 -15.58
CA THR A 137 -19.05 -24.36 -15.80
C THR A 137 -19.11 -23.49 -14.56
N TYR A 138 -18.99 -22.18 -14.72
CA TYR A 138 -19.01 -21.22 -13.61
C TYR A 138 -20.01 -20.09 -13.86
N THR A 139 -20.51 -19.51 -12.78
CA THR A 139 -21.33 -18.29 -12.78
C THR A 139 -20.43 -17.06 -12.68
N PRO A 140 -20.82 -15.91 -13.26
CA PRO A 140 -20.09 -14.66 -13.09
C PRO A 140 -19.86 -14.30 -11.62
N SER A 141 -18.69 -13.74 -11.31
CA SER A 141 -18.35 -13.32 -9.97
C SER A 141 -19.26 -12.17 -9.51
N THR A 142 -19.72 -12.24 -8.26
CA THR A 142 -20.47 -11.17 -7.58
C THR A 142 -19.58 -10.29 -6.71
N THR A 143 -18.29 -10.59 -6.62
CA THR A 143 -17.36 -9.92 -5.69
C THR A 143 -17.12 -8.45 -5.98
N ALA A 144 -17.45 -7.94 -7.18
CA ALA A 144 -17.33 -6.54 -7.52
C ALA A 144 -18.26 -5.62 -6.68
N THR A 145 -19.41 -6.17 -6.26
CA THR A 145 -20.42 -5.43 -5.47
C THR A 145 -20.58 -5.97 -4.05
N LEU A 146 -19.83 -7.02 -3.72
CA LEU A 146 -19.87 -7.62 -2.39
C LEU A 146 -19.32 -6.64 -1.34
N LYS A 147 -20.14 -6.33 -0.35
CA LYS A 147 -19.69 -5.58 0.82
C LYS A 147 -18.83 -6.50 1.69
N ILE A 148 -17.57 -6.10 1.87
CA ILE A 148 -16.66 -6.84 2.76
C ILE A 148 -17.01 -6.58 4.22
N HIS A 149 -16.53 -7.44 5.11
CA HIS A 149 -16.65 -7.24 6.56
C HIS A 149 -16.13 -5.85 6.96
N GLY A 150 -16.79 -5.21 7.89
CA GLY A 150 -16.44 -3.86 8.30
C GLY A 150 -16.93 -2.74 7.37
N TRP A 151 -17.56 -3.06 6.22
CA TRP A 151 -18.04 -2.01 5.33
C TRP A 151 -19.09 -1.11 6.00
N SER A 152 -18.88 0.20 5.93
CA SER A 152 -19.80 1.22 6.43
C SER A 152 -19.80 2.44 5.50
N THR A 153 -20.93 3.13 5.42
CA THR A 153 -21.05 4.46 4.82
C THR A 153 -20.89 5.58 5.83
N GLU A 154 -20.89 5.25 7.10
CA GLU A 154 -20.79 6.21 8.18
C GLU A 154 -19.33 6.58 8.42
N ALA A 155 -19.04 7.87 8.35
CA ALA A 155 -17.76 8.45 8.74
C ALA A 155 -18.01 9.45 9.87
N THR A 156 -17.39 9.21 11.02
CA THR A 156 -17.55 10.06 12.22
C THR A 156 -16.42 11.08 12.36
N GLY A 157 -15.39 11.00 11.53
CA GLY A 157 -14.14 11.74 11.65
C GLY A 157 -13.22 11.21 12.75
N SER A 158 -13.56 10.08 13.36
CA SER A 158 -12.74 9.38 14.33
C SER A 158 -11.68 8.53 13.64
N HIS A 159 -10.54 8.32 14.30
CA HIS A 159 -9.54 7.34 13.83
C HIS A 159 -10.10 5.91 13.76
N LEU A 160 -11.18 5.62 14.50
CA LEU A 160 -11.86 4.32 14.46
C LEU A 160 -12.64 4.07 13.16
N ASP A 161 -12.84 5.08 12.31
CA ASP A 161 -13.54 4.91 11.03
C ASP A 161 -12.83 3.91 10.09
N ILE A 162 -11.55 3.66 10.31
CA ILE A 162 -10.78 2.62 9.58
C ILE A 162 -11.31 1.21 9.81
N TYR A 163 -12.02 0.97 10.91
CA TYR A 163 -12.65 -0.31 11.25
C TYR A 163 -14.09 -0.41 10.73
N GLY A 164 -14.63 0.69 10.16
CA GLY A 164 -15.99 0.74 9.63
C GLY A 164 -17.05 0.32 10.66
N SER A 165 -17.88 -0.69 10.33
CA SER A 165 -18.91 -1.19 11.26
C SER A 165 -18.36 -1.78 12.55
N ASP A 166 -17.11 -2.23 12.56
CA ASP A 166 -16.50 -2.85 13.75
C ASP A 166 -16.05 -1.83 14.80
N ALA A 167 -16.00 -0.54 14.43
CA ALA A 167 -15.70 0.53 15.37
C ALA A 167 -16.59 0.54 16.62
N VAL A 168 -17.84 0.02 16.51
CA VAL A 168 -18.75 -0.10 17.63
C VAL A 168 -18.21 -1.06 18.69
N PHE A 169 -17.65 -2.19 18.29
CA PHE A 169 -17.10 -3.17 19.24
C PHE A 169 -15.90 -2.63 20.01
N ILE A 170 -15.04 -1.85 19.33
CA ILE A 170 -13.90 -1.19 19.97
C ILE A 170 -14.40 -0.17 21.02
N ARG A 171 -15.44 0.62 20.70
CA ARG A 171 -16.06 1.55 21.65
C ARG A 171 -16.64 0.82 22.87
N GLU A 172 -17.35 -0.29 22.65
CA GLU A 172 -17.89 -1.12 23.75
C GLU A 172 -16.78 -1.67 24.66
N ILE A 173 -15.62 -2.06 24.10
CA ILE A 173 -14.47 -2.49 24.91
C ILE A 173 -13.98 -1.35 25.80
N MET A 174 -13.87 -0.13 25.26
CA MET A 174 -13.46 1.05 26.02
C MET A 174 -14.50 1.44 27.09
N ASP A 175 -15.79 1.28 26.80
CA ASP A 175 -16.88 1.57 27.75
C ASP A 175 -16.90 0.60 28.91
N ARG A 176 -16.59 -0.69 28.68
CA ARG A 176 -16.48 -1.72 29.73
C ARG A 176 -15.21 -1.57 30.56
N ASP A 177 -14.13 -1.09 29.99
CA ASP A 177 -12.84 -0.89 30.65
C ASP A 177 -12.18 0.40 30.14
N SER A 178 -12.42 1.49 30.88
CA SER A 178 -11.90 2.81 30.53
C SER A 178 -10.36 2.90 30.50
N SER A 179 -9.65 1.96 31.14
CA SER A 179 -8.19 1.90 31.05
C SER A 179 -7.69 1.58 29.66
N LEU A 180 -8.53 0.95 28.85
CA LEU A 180 -8.25 0.59 27.44
C LEU A 180 -8.47 1.76 26.46
N ALA A 181 -9.14 2.84 26.87
CA ALA A 181 -9.27 4.06 26.08
C ALA A 181 -7.96 4.84 25.95
N GLY A 182 -6.96 4.52 26.80
CA GLY A 182 -5.65 5.14 26.74
C GLY A 182 -4.90 4.82 25.45
N ARG A 183 -4.22 5.83 24.88
CA ARG A 183 -3.40 5.65 23.66
C ARG A 183 -2.21 4.71 23.94
N ILE A 184 -1.86 3.90 22.93
CA ILE A 184 -0.65 3.06 22.94
C ILE A 184 0.59 3.93 22.81
N HIS A 185 0.50 5.01 22.02
CA HIS A 185 1.63 5.91 21.75
C HIS A 185 1.17 7.37 21.68
N SER A 186 1.97 8.29 22.23
CA SER A 186 1.61 9.72 22.32
C SER A 186 1.38 10.41 20.98
N HIS A 187 2.05 9.95 19.91
CA HIS A 187 1.98 10.56 18.58
C HIS A 187 0.95 9.93 17.64
N TYR A 188 0.28 8.87 18.07
CA TYR A 188 -0.70 8.16 17.25
C TYR A 188 -2.05 8.05 17.98
N PRO A 189 -3.17 8.01 17.25
CA PRO A 189 -4.50 7.97 17.87
C PRO A 189 -4.88 6.60 18.44
N TYR A 190 -4.13 5.55 18.09
CA TYR A 190 -4.46 4.16 18.43
C TYR A 190 -4.55 3.92 19.92
N THR A 191 -5.64 3.26 20.33
CA THR A 191 -5.93 2.95 21.72
C THR A 191 -5.53 1.51 22.09
N ARG A 192 -5.48 1.22 23.39
CA ARG A 192 -5.21 -0.12 23.88
C ARG A 192 -6.34 -1.10 23.54
N ALA A 193 -7.58 -0.60 23.39
CA ALA A 193 -8.73 -1.41 23.01
C ALA A 193 -8.59 -2.00 21.59
N GLU A 194 -7.87 -1.32 20.70
CA GLU A 194 -7.67 -1.76 19.32
C GLU A 194 -6.71 -2.95 19.18
N VAL A 195 -5.98 -3.31 20.21
CA VAL A 195 -5.03 -4.44 20.23
C VAL A 195 -5.42 -5.56 21.19
N LYS A 196 -6.59 -5.44 21.86
CA LYS A 196 -7.16 -6.45 22.72
C LYS A 196 -8.09 -7.37 21.95
#